data_24582a594357001f98f2c574b5afa221
#
_entry.id   24582a594357001f98f2c574b5afa221
#
_cell.length_a   1.000
_cell.length_b   1.000
_cell.length_c   1.000
_cell.angle_alpha   90.00
_cell.angle_beta   90.00
_cell.angle_gamma   90.00
#
_symmetry.space_group_name_H-M   'P 1'
#
loop_
_entity.id
_entity.type
_entity.pdbx_description
1 polymer ?
#
loop_
_entity_poly.entity_id
_entity_poly.type
_entity_poly.pdbx_seq_one_letter_code
_entity_poly.pdbx_strand_id
1 'polypeptide(L)'
;MTDALEYFSAKLRHETDASDVYAAQKAGEGIIVVDVRGDEAWAQGRITGALHMPYREIAERAAAELDPTVPVVVYCWSPGCNAGAKGAVEFAKLGYSVREMIGGYEYWVREGQPTENDEGPLPRLFDAQVMVVRQTVAG
;
A
#
# COMPACT_ATOMS: atom_id res chain seq x y z
N MET A 1 8.90 -19.33 -23.39
CA MET A 1 8.05 -18.89 -22.28
C MET A 1 6.78 -18.29 -22.85
N THR A 2 5.62 -18.61 -22.31
CA THR A 2 4.35 -18.08 -22.79
C THR A 2 4.12 -16.67 -22.28
N ASP A 3 3.35 -15.88 -23.00
CA ASP A 3 2.97 -14.53 -22.58
C ASP A 3 2.28 -14.52 -21.20
N ALA A 4 1.44 -15.52 -20.94
CA ALA A 4 0.75 -15.63 -19.66
C ALA A 4 1.73 -15.85 -18.52
N LEU A 5 2.73 -16.71 -18.70
CA LEU A 5 3.73 -16.94 -17.67
C LEU A 5 4.53 -15.68 -17.38
N GLU A 6 4.92 -14.95 -18.41
CA GLU A 6 5.65 -13.69 -18.25
C GLU A 6 4.79 -12.65 -17.53
N TYR A 7 3.54 -12.49 -17.95
CA TYR A 7 2.63 -11.52 -17.38
C TYR A 7 2.37 -11.79 -15.91
N PHE A 8 1.98 -13.01 -15.56
CA PHE A 8 1.64 -13.31 -14.17
C PHE A 8 2.86 -13.35 -13.27
N SER A 9 4.02 -13.76 -13.80
CA SER A 9 5.27 -13.67 -13.04
C SER A 9 5.63 -12.21 -12.74
N ALA A 10 5.47 -11.32 -13.72
CA ALA A 10 5.69 -9.89 -13.53
C ALA A 10 4.68 -9.30 -12.55
N LYS A 11 3.40 -9.70 -12.66
CA LYS A 11 2.37 -9.25 -11.73
C LYS A 11 2.73 -9.60 -10.29
N LEU A 12 3.20 -10.81 -10.04
CA LEU A 12 3.59 -11.23 -8.69
C LEU A 12 4.84 -10.49 -8.18
N ARG A 13 5.73 -10.08 -9.08
CA ARG A 13 6.91 -9.30 -8.68
C ARG A 13 6.58 -7.85 -8.38
N HIS A 14 5.59 -7.28 -9.05
CA HIS A 14 5.34 -5.84 -9.01
C HIS A 14 4.05 -5.45 -8.30
N GLU A 15 3.25 -6.43 -7.88
CA GLU A 15 2.03 -6.19 -7.11
C GLU A 15 2.07 -6.95 -5.79
N THR A 16 1.34 -6.43 -4.81
CA THR A 16 1.12 -7.08 -3.52
C THR A 16 -0.32 -6.78 -3.10
N ASP A 17 -0.72 -7.17 -1.90
CA ASP A 17 -2.06 -6.95 -1.39
C ASP A 17 -2.04 -6.59 0.09
N ALA A 18 -3.22 -6.23 0.62
CA ALA A 18 -3.34 -5.76 2.00
C ALA A 18 -2.87 -6.81 3.01
N SER A 19 -3.21 -8.07 2.79
CA SER A 19 -2.84 -9.15 3.70
C SER A 19 -1.33 -9.32 3.80
N ASP A 20 -0.65 -9.32 2.66
CA ASP A 20 0.80 -9.50 2.62
C ASP A 20 1.54 -8.29 3.16
N VAL A 21 1.05 -7.08 2.89
CA VAL A 21 1.66 -5.86 3.43
C VAL A 21 1.54 -5.81 4.94
N TYR A 22 0.35 -6.15 5.47
CA TYR A 22 0.17 -6.18 6.91
C TYR A 22 1.06 -7.23 7.57
N ALA A 23 1.18 -8.41 6.98
CA ALA A 23 2.06 -9.45 7.49
C ALA A 23 3.52 -8.98 7.51
N ALA A 24 3.96 -8.28 6.47
CA ALA A 24 5.31 -7.72 6.41
C ALA A 24 5.55 -6.67 7.48
N GLN A 25 4.57 -5.79 7.72
CA GLN A 25 4.67 -4.80 8.79
C GLN A 25 4.78 -5.48 10.16
N LYS A 26 3.96 -6.49 10.42
CA LYS A 26 3.99 -7.21 11.70
C LYS A 26 5.29 -7.97 11.91
N ALA A 27 5.87 -8.48 10.84
CA ALA A 27 7.15 -9.20 10.90
C ALA A 27 8.35 -8.25 11.04
N GLY A 28 8.14 -6.94 10.95
CA GLY A 28 9.22 -5.98 11.00
C GLY A 28 10.11 -5.97 9.77
N GLU A 29 9.57 -6.40 8.63
CA GLU A 29 10.32 -6.34 7.38
C GLU A 29 10.59 -4.89 7.00
N GLY A 30 11.78 -4.63 6.45
CA GLY A 30 12.16 -3.29 6.05
C GLY A 30 11.49 -2.87 4.74
N ILE A 31 10.24 -2.47 4.82
CA ILE A 31 9.51 -1.90 3.68
C ILE A 31 8.98 -0.52 4.05
N ILE A 32 8.84 0.33 3.04
CA ILE A 32 8.23 1.65 3.20
C ILE A 32 6.88 1.62 2.50
N VAL A 33 5.79 1.81 3.26
CA VAL A 33 4.44 1.90 2.71
C VAL A 33 4.15 3.37 2.44
N VAL A 34 3.85 3.71 1.21
CA VAL A 34 3.66 5.10 0.78
C VAL A 34 2.23 5.31 0.28
N ASP A 35 1.55 6.26 0.92
CA ASP A 35 0.24 6.72 0.48
C ASP A 35 0.46 7.80 -0.59
N VAL A 36 0.02 7.51 -1.81
CA VAL A 36 0.21 8.42 -2.94
C VAL A 36 -1.01 9.28 -3.24
N ARG A 37 -2.01 9.26 -2.34
CA ARG A 37 -3.23 10.05 -2.47
C ARG A 37 -2.96 11.50 -2.07
N GLY A 38 -3.97 12.35 -2.32
CA GLY A 38 -3.87 13.76 -1.94
C GLY A 38 -4.02 13.99 -0.44
N ASP A 39 -3.88 15.26 -0.05
CA ASP A 39 -3.85 15.66 1.36
C ASP A 39 -5.16 15.39 2.10
N GLU A 40 -6.30 15.59 1.45
CA GLU A 40 -7.61 15.36 2.09
C GLU A 40 -7.82 13.89 2.42
N ALA A 41 -7.43 13.01 1.50
CA ALA A 41 -7.52 11.57 1.71
C ALA A 41 -6.64 11.12 2.88
N TRP A 42 -5.41 11.58 2.90
CA TRP A 42 -4.46 11.32 3.97
C TRP A 42 -4.98 11.77 5.34
N ALA A 43 -5.54 12.98 5.39
CA ALA A 43 -6.07 13.52 6.64
C ALA A 43 -7.28 12.75 7.15
N GLN A 44 -8.11 12.24 6.23
CA GLN A 44 -9.31 11.48 6.59
C GLN A 44 -8.96 10.13 7.23
N GLY A 45 -7.96 9.45 6.70
CA GLY A 45 -7.52 8.15 7.21
C GLY A 45 -6.48 7.54 6.30
N ARG A 46 -5.53 6.79 6.89
CA ARG A 46 -4.42 6.16 6.19
C ARG A 46 -4.03 4.86 6.87
N ILE A 47 -3.28 4.06 6.15
CA ILE A 47 -2.68 2.85 6.71
C ILE A 47 -1.73 3.24 7.84
N THR A 48 -1.88 2.58 8.97
CA THR A 48 -0.99 2.79 10.11
C THR A 48 0.47 2.53 9.69
N GLY A 49 1.34 3.48 9.97
CA GLY A 49 2.75 3.39 9.62
C GLY A 49 3.09 3.85 8.21
N ALA A 50 2.10 4.29 7.43
CA ALA A 50 2.37 4.78 6.08
C ALA A 50 3.01 6.17 6.10
N LEU A 51 3.75 6.45 5.03
CA LEU A 51 4.33 7.76 4.77
C LEU A 51 3.53 8.41 3.64
N HIS A 52 3.29 9.71 3.75
CA HIS A 52 2.52 10.45 2.76
C HIS A 52 3.43 11.07 1.71
N MET A 53 3.22 10.67 0.46
CA MET A 53 3.93 11.27 -0.67
C MET A 53 3.04 11.18 -1.91
N PRO A 54 2.22 12.23 -2.17
CA PRO A 54 1.37 12.24 -3.36
C PRO A 54 2.18 11.94 -4.62
N TYR A 55 1.58 11.20 -5.57
CA TYR A 55 2.35 10.68 -6.69
C TYR A 55 3.03 11.80 -7.51
N ARG A 56 2.45 12.99 -7.55
CA ARG A 56 3.01 14.13 -8.28
C ARG A 56 4.24 14.75 -7.60
N GLU A 57 4.48 14.41 -6.33
CA GLU A 57 5.60 14.92 -5.56
C GLU A 57 6.78 13.96 -5.46
N ILE A 58 6.61 12.73 -5.94
CA ILE A 58 7.63 11.68 -5.78
C ILE A 58 8.94 12.06 -6.47
N ALA A 59 8.85 12.58 -7.70
CA ALA A 59 10.04 12.95 -8.45
C ALA A 59 10.92 13.96 -7.72
N GLU A 60 10.31 14.88 -6.97
CA GLU A 60 11.05 15.93 -6.25
C GLU A 60 11.49 15.48 -4.85
N ARG A 61 10.74 14.60 -4.21
CA ARG A 61 10.91 14.33 -2.79
C ARG A 61 11.62 13.01 -2.46
N ALA A 62 11.42 11.98 -3.29
CA ALA A 62 11.80 10.63 -2.90
C ALA A 62 13.30 10.50 -2.62
N ALA A 63 14.14 10.98 -3.49
CA ALA A 63 15.60 10.82 -3.34
C ALA A 63 16.14 11.50 -2.08
N ALA A 64 15.51 12.58 -1.63
CA ALA A 64 15.92 13.30 -0.42
C ALA A 64 15.36 12.67 0.85
N GLU A 65 14.22 11.98 0.78
CA GLU A 65 13.49 11.50 1.97
C GLU A 65 13.56 10.00 2.19
N LEU A 66 13.80 9.21 1.14
CA LEU A 66 13.73 7.76 1.21
C LEU A 66 15.01 7.10 0.72
N ASP A 67 15.45 6.10 1.48
CA ASP A 67 16.61 5.28 1.12
C ASP A 67 16.26 4.41 -0.09
N PRO A 68 16.98 4.54 -1.23
CA PRO A 68 16.68 3.77 -2.43
C PRO A 68 16.95 2.27 -2.30
N THR A 69 17.62 1.83 -1.24
CA THR A 69 17.86 0.40 -0.99
C THR A 69 16.71 -0.27 -0.27
N VAL A 70 15.75 0.49 0.25
CA VAL A 70 14.58 -0.05 0.98
C VAL A 70 13.41 -0.19 0.01
N PRO A 71 12.80 -1.38 -0.09
CA PRO A 71 11.65 -1.59 -0.97
C PRO A 71 10.46 -0.71 -0.60
N VAL A 72 9.77 -0.21 -1.62
CA VAL A 72 8.61 0.66 -1.48
C VAL A 72 7.35 -0.08 -1.91
N VAL A 73 6.27 0.10 -1.14
CA VAL A 73 4.93 -0.34 -1.50
C VAL A 73 4.04 0.89 -1.58
N VAL A 74 3.42 1.12 -2.73
CA VAL A 74 2.52 2.26 -2.93
C VAL A 74 1.06 1.82 -2.89
N TYR A 75 0.18 2.71 -2.43
CA TYR A 75 -1.26 2.44 -2.49
C TYR A 75 -2.05 3.72 -2.75
N CYS A 76 -3.26 3.52 -3.29
CA CYS A 76 -4.23 4.56 -3.57
C CYS A 76 -5.56 4.21 -2.89
N TRP A 77 -6.69 4.71 -3.38
CA TRP A 77 -8.00 4.52 -2.77
C TRP A 77 -8.57 3.11 -2.92
N SER A 78 -8.58 2.58 -4.13
CA SER A 78 -9.38 1.40 -4.47
C SER A 78 -8.86 0.76 -5.75
N PRO A 79 -9.39 -0.43 -6.13
CA PRO A 79 -9.01 -1.05 -7.40
C PRO A 79 -9.26 -0.18 -8.63
N GLY A 80 -10.21 0.75 -8.54
CA GLY A 80 -10.54 1.65 -9.66
C GLY A 80 -9.64 2.86 -9.77
N CYS A 81 -8.70 3.05 -8.85
CA CYS A 81 -7.82 4.23 -8.82
C CYS A 81 -6.47 3.87 -9.42
N ASN A 82 -5.99 4.66 -10.38
CA ASN A 82 -4.70 4.40 -11.02
C ASN A 82 -3.54 5.23 -10.45
N ALA A 83 -3.77 6.01 -9.40
CA ALA A 83 -2.70 6.81 -8.79
C ALA A 83 -1.62 5.93 -8.16
N GLY A 84 -1.98 4.74 -7.67
CA GLY A 84 -1.00 3.77 -7.18
C GLY A 84 -0.02 3.37 -8.28
N ALA A 85 -0.54 3.03 -9.46
CA ALA A 85 0.30 2.68 -10.60
C ALA A 85 1.16 3.87 -11.04
N LYS A 86 0.58 5.09 -11.04
CA LYS A 86 1.34 6.30 -11.37
C LYS A 86 2.47 6.53 -10.37
N GLY A 87 2.21 6.35 -9.09
CA GLY A 87 3.25 6.45 -8.06
C GLY A 87 4.34 5.41 -8.24
N ALA A 88 3.96 4.18 -8.57
CA ALA A 88 4.92 3.11 -8.83
C ALA A 88 5.85 3.47 -9.99
N VAL A 89 5.30 4.04 -11.07
CA VAL A 89 6.10 4.51 -12.20
C VAL A 89 7.13 5.54 -11.77
N GLU A 90 6.71 6.51 -10.96
CA GLU A 90 7.62 7.57 -10.49
C GLU A 90 8.76 7.02 -9.64
N PHE A 91 8.47 6.09 -8.73
CA PHE A 91 9.52 5.42 -7.96
C PHE A 91 10.43 4.57 -8.84
N ALA A 92 9.86 3.84 -9.80
CA ALA A 92 10.66 3.00 -10.70
C ALA A 92 11.62 3.84 -11.54
N LYS A 93 11.18 5.02 -12.01
CA LYS A 93 12.05 5.95 -12.74
C LYS A 93 13.27 6.36 -11.93
N LEU A 94 13.15 6.42 -10.62
CA LEU A 94 14.24 6.81 -9.73
C LEU A 94 15.08 5.62 -9.26
N GLY A 95 14.79 4.41 -9.73
CA GLY A 95 15.57 3.22 -9.41
C GLY A 95 15.15 2.48 -8.14
N TYR A 96 14.02 2.84 -7.53
CA TYR A 96 13.50 2.13 -6.37
C TYR A 96 12.91 0.78 -6.76
N SER A 97 13.05 -0.20 -5.87
CA SER A 97 12.27 -1.42 -5.94
C SER A 97 10.87 -1.08 -5.43
N VAL A 98 9.86 -1.18 -6.28
CA VAL A 98 8.50 -0.74 -5.94
C VAL A 98 7.49 -1.81 -6.31
N ARG A 99 6.47 -1.95 -5.46
CA ARG A 99 5.28 -2.77 -5.75
C ARG A 99 4.03 -1.95 -5.46
N GLU A 100 2.97 -2.22 -6.19
CA GLU A 100 1.67 -1.64 -5.93
C GLU A 100 0.84 -2.58 -5.07
N MET A 101 0.28 -2.07 -3.96
CA MET A 101 -0.70 -2.81 -3.18
C MET A 101 -2.05 -2.68 -3.87
N ILE A 102 -2.45 -3.74 -4.57
CA ILE A 102 -3.74 -3.78 -5.25
C ILE A 102 -4.88 -3.76 -4.24
N GLY A 103 -6.03 -3.25 -4.66
CA GLY A 103 -7.17 -3.06 -3.76
C GLY A 103 -7.12 -1.75 -3.00
N GLY A 104 -5.96 -1.22 -2.73
CA GLY A 104 -5.78 0.08 -2.11
C GLY A 104 -6.30 0.19 -0.69
N TYR A 105 -6.54 1.43 -0.26
CA TYR A 105 -7.05 1.72 1.06
C TYR A 105 -8.40 1.06 1.34
N GLU A 106 -9.26 0.97 0.31
CA GLU A 106 -10.56 0.33 0.45
C GLU A 106 -10.45 -1.10 0.98
N TYR A 107 -9.61 -1.92 0.35
CA TYR A 107 -9.48 -3.31 0.77
C TYR A 107 -8.67 -3.48 2.04
N TRP A 108 -7.74 -2.58 2.31
CA TRP A 108 -7.08 -2.53 3.61
C TRP A 108 -8.11 -2.41 4.73
N VAL A 109 -9.04 -1.45 4.59
CA VAL A 109 -10.12 -1.24 5.55
C VAL A 109 -11.10 -2.41 5.61
N ARG A 110 -11.52 -2.93 4.45
CA ARG A 110 -12.46 -4.06 4.39
C ARG A 110 -11.91 -5.31 5.04
N GLU A 111 -10.62 -5.51 5.01
CA GLU A 111 -9.96 -6.66 5.64
C GLU A 111 -9.68 -6.44 7.12
N GLY A 112 -10.05 -5.30 7.67
CA GLY A 112 -9.92 -5.02 9.09
C GLY A 112 -8.52 -4.63 9.53
N GLN A 113 -7.67 -4.21 8.61
CA GLN A 113 -6.31 -3.84 8.95
C GLN A 113 -6.24 -2.45 9.61
N PRO A 114 -5.22 -2.17 10.42
CA PRO A 114 -5.19 -0.94 11.22
C PRO A 114 -5.00 0.32 10.39
N THR A 115 -5.79 1.33 10.75
CA THR A 115 -5.73 2.66 10.15
C THR A 115 -5.64 3.73 11.23
N GLU A 116 -5.23 4.92 10.83
CA GLU A 116 -5.09 6.05 11.73
C GLU A 116 -5.34 7.36 10.99
N ASN A 117 -5.51 8.44 11.75
CA ASN A 117 -5.44 9.81 11.26
C ASN A 117 -4.63 10.65 12.25
N ASP A 118 -4.64 11.98 12.11
CA ASP A 118 -3.84 12.84 12.96
C ASP A 118 -4.26 12.78 14.44
N GLU A 119 -5.47 12.32 14.71
CA GLU A 119 -5.99 12.18 16.09
C GLU A 119 -5.66 10.83 16.72
N GLY A 120 -5.14 9.90 15.95
CA GLY A 120 -4.74 8.57 16.43
C GLY A 120 -5.39 7.42 15.70
N PRO A 121 -5.34 6.21 16.28
CA PRO A 121 -5.91 5.02 15.65
C PRO A 121 -7.41 5.15 15.40
N LEU A 122 -7.85 4.67 14.24
CA LEU A 122 -9.26 4.60 13.88
C LEU A 122 -9.81 3.19 14.20
N PRO A 123 -11.14 3.05 14.37
CA PRO A 123 -11.73 1.74 14.58
C PRO A 123 -11.41 0.78 13.43
N ARG A 124 -11.06 -0.45 13.76
CA ARG A 124 -10.84 -1.48 12.75
C ARG A 124 -12.20 -1.97 12.25
N LEU A 125 -12.44 -1.81 10.98
CA LEU A 125 -13.67 -2.26 10.32
C LEU A 125 -13.40 -3.61 9.67
N PHE A 126 -14.45 -4.37 9.44
CA PHE A 126 -14.31 -5.70 8.86
C PHE A 126 -15.57 -6.01 8.07
N ASP A 127 -15.42 -6.31 6.80
CA ASP A 127 -16.56 -6.64 5.93
C ASP A 127 -16.70 -8.17 5.87
N ALA A 128 -17.58 -8.70 6.70
CA ALA A 128 -17.81 -10.15 6.80
C ALA A 128 -18.40 -10.75 5.52
N GLN A 129 -18.86 -9.94 4.60
CA GLN A 129 -19.40 -10.45 3.34
C GLN A 129 -18.31 -10.76 2.31
N VAL A 130 -17.13 -10.17 2.48
CA VAL A 130 -16.04 -10.33 1.52
C VAL A 130 -14.81 -11.01 2.11
N MET A 131 -14.77 -11.22 3.41
CA MET A 131 -13.64 -11.84 4.11
C MET A 131 -14.07 -13.04 4.92
N VAL A 132 -13.16 -13.97 5.10
CA VAL A 132 -13.40 -15.13 5.95
C VAL A 132 -13.51 -14.66 7.40
N VAL A 133 -14.63 -14.99 8.04
CA VAL A 133 -14.84 -14.69 9.45
C VAL A 133 -14.10 -15.74 10.28
N ARG A 134 -13.17 -15.30 11.11
CA ARG A 134 -12.44 -16.19 12.02
C ARG A 134 -13.03 -16.09 13.40
N GLN A 135 -13.24 -17.23 14.05
CA GLN A 135 -13.89 -17.31 15.34
C GLN A 135 -13.00 -16.90 16.51
N THR A 136 -11.70 -16.93 16.33
CA THR A 136 -10.78 -16.58 17.40
C THR A 136 -10.03 -15.33 17.03
N VAL A 137 -10.56 -14.22 17.43
CA VAL A 137 -9.82 -12.97 17.37
C VAL A 137 -9.49 -12.59 18.79
N ALA A 138 -8.32 -12.93 19.21
CA ALA A 138 -7.83 -12.41 20.47
C ALA A 138 -7.33 -11.00 20.21
N GLY A 139 -8.06 -10.02 20.63
CA GLY A 139 -7.65 -8.64 20.72
C GLY A 139 -7.14 -7.97 19.47
#